data_742f10053936cc008fcb4f81abfee7c6
#
_entry.id   742f10053936cc008fcb4f81abfee7c6
#
_cell.length_a   1.000
_cell.length_b   1.000
_cell.length_c   1.000
_cell.angle_alpha   90.00
_cell.angle_beta   90.00
_cell.angle_gamma   90.00
#
_symmetry.space_group_name_H-M   'P 1'
#
loop_
_entity.id
_entity.type
_entity.pdbx_description
1 polymer ?
#
loop_
_entity_poly.entity_id
_entity_poly.type
_entity_poly.pdbx_seq_one_letter_code
_entity_poly.pdbx_strand_id
1 'polypeptide(L)'
;MLNTPSLLLILCSLCPAFVSASQDVEPQVERLVEREVERKIIQHLDAQLDESTVLLKQLVNINSGTMNFAGVEQVGMLLKQKYDSLGFTTQWLDGSEFGRAGHLIATYESISHPNSAKILLIGHLDTVFAKDDDFRTITELADDRIAGPGITDMKGGDVIMLAALQALQKQGVLQQLNIKVVMTGDEESSGKTLSLSKQAIINAAIWADIALGFEDGDSNIATAVTSRRGSVSWALTVKGKPAHSSQIFTDENGDGAIFETARILNEFRVQLQHEKLLTFNPGLIAGGTRVIQQGDKSNYSAFGKNNVIAKDTLVKGGIRAVSPEQLERAKVIMQNIVSQNLRHTSAVLVFQPGYPPMAQTLANLDLLALYSQVSEDLRYGKITAVNPRNAGAADISFAASHVDMSLDGLGLMGSGGHTKNEVADMSSFAKNMHKAALLIYRLSQ
;
A
#
# COMPACT_ATOMS: atom_id res chain seq x y z
N MET A 1 32.79 -71.57 -60.91
CA MET A 1 33.75 -71.87 -59.85
C MET A 1 33.14 -71.38 -58.56
N LEU A 2 32.89 -72.33 -57.71
CA LEU A 2 32.14 -72.21 -56.49
C LEU A 2 32.92 -71.47 -55.37
N ASN A 3 32.31 -70.57 -54.61
CA ASN A 3 32.80 -70.19 -53.31
C ASN A 3 31.63 -69.99 -52.37
N THR A 4 31.57 -70.81 -51.38
CA THR A 4 30.65 -70.85 -50.27
C THR A 4 30.98 -69.77 -49.18
N PRO A 5 30.04 -69.09 -48.55
CA PRO A 5 30.32 -68.25 -47.39
C PRO A 5 30.12 -69.02 -46.10
N SER A 6 31.04 -68.85 -45.17
CA SER A 6 31.02 -69.31 -43.80
C SER A 6 30.03 -68.50 -42.95
N LEU A 7 29.22 -69.22 -42.20
CA LEU A 7 28.24 -68.68 -41.22
C LEU A 7 28.98 -68.40 -39.93
N LEU A 8 28.99 -67.11 -39.50
CA LEU A 8 29.52 -66.68 -38.22
C LEU A 8 28.34 -66.40 -37.27
N LEU A 9 28.17 -67.25 -36.24
CA LEU A 9 27.22 -67.09 -35.20
C LEU A 9 27.74 -66.03 -34.24
N ILE A 10 26.99 -64.88 -34.13
CA ILE A 10 27.17 -63.89 -33.08
C ILE A 10 26.17 -64.17 -32.00
N LEU A 11 26.62 -64.61 -30.79
CA LEU A 11 25.85 -64.65 -29.57
C LEU A 11 25.63 -63.20 -29.07
N CYS A 12 24.41 -62.75 -29.17
CA CYS A 12 23.96 -61.50 -28.47
C CYS A 12 23.64 -61.84 -27.02
N SER A 13 24.50 -61.45 -26.12
CA SER A 13 24.18 -61.42 -24.67
C SER A 13 23.20 -60.32 -24.37
N LEU A 14 21.96 -60.67 -24.06
CA LEU A 14 20.94 -59.77 -23.49
C LEU A 14 21.33 -59.43 -22.04
N CYS A 15 21.85 -58.25 -21.82
CA CYS A 15 21.93 -57.62 -20.50
C CYS A 15 20.65 -56.85 -20.26
N PRO A 16 19.85 -57.12 -19.23
CA PRO A 16 18.71 -56.27 -18.91
C PRO A 16 19.24 -54.96 -18.34
N ALA A 17 18.99 -53.85 -19.03
CA ALA A 17 19.17 -52.52 -18.48
C ALA A 17 18.18 -52.28 -17.35
N PHE A 18 18.67 -52.33 -16.12
CA PHE A 18 17.94 -51.76 -14.98
C PHE A 18 17.90 -50.23 -15.19
N VAL A 19 16.83 -49.74 -15.77
CA VAL A 19 16.51 -48.31 -15.77
C VAL A 19 16.18 -47.96 -14.33
N SER A 20 17.03 -47.13 -13.74
CA SER A 20 16.84 -46.57 -12.42
C SER A 20 15.58 -45.67 -12.40
N ALA A 21 14.49 -46.17 -11.84
CA ALA A 21 13.20 -45.48 -11.68
C ALA A 21 13.20 -44.55 -10.43
N SER A 22 14.37 -44.14 -9.92
CA SER A 22 14.47 -43.42 -8.66
C SER A 22 14.55 -41.89 -8.79
N GLN A 23 14.73 -41.31 -9.99
CA GLN A 23 14.86 -39.87 -10.15
C GLN A 23 13.53 -39.09 -10.35
N ASP A 24 12.46 -39.78 -10.77
CA ASP A 24 11.16 -39.13 -11.04
C ASP A 24 10.13 -39.28 -9.89
N VAL A 25 10.43 -40.11 -8.90
CA VAL A 25 9.48 -40.42 -7.80
C VAL A 25 9.53 -39.37 -6.68
N GLU A 26 10.72 -38.86 -6.32
CA GLU A 26 10.86 -37.81 -5.30
C GLU A 26 10.09 -36.53 -5.62
N PRO A 27 10.25 -35.91 -6.82
CA PRO A 27 9.50 -34.68 -7.16
C PRO A 27 7.98 -34.87 -7.24
N GLN A 28 7.50 -36.09 -7.58
CA GLN A 28 6.06 -36.38 -7.61
C GLN A 28 5.47 -36.56 -6.21
N VAL A 29 6.21 -37.20 -5.30
CA VAL A 29 5.79 -37.36 -3.90
C VAL A 29 5.76 -36.02 -3.18
N GLU A 30 6.78 -35.17 -3.38
CA GLU A 30 6.86 -33.84 -2.81
C GLU A 30 5.69 -32.96 -3.24
N ARG A 31 5.38 -32.88 -4.54
CA ARG A 31 4.21 -32.17 -5.07
C ARG A 31 2.86 -32.72 -4.54
N LEU A 32 2.76 -34.00 -4.27
CA LEU A 32 1.55 -34.59 -3.70
C LEU A 32 1.38 -34.19 -2.23
N VAL A 33 2.49 -34.10 -1.47
CA VAL A 33 2.48 -33.66 -0.07
C VAL A 33 2.13 -32.18 0.01
N GLU A 34 2.71 -31.34 -0.82
CA GLU A 34 2.39 -29.90 -0.91
C GLU A 34 0.89 -29.67 -1.19
N ARG A 35 0.33 -30.35 -2.19
CA ARG A 35 -1.10 -30.28 -2.50
C ARG A 35 -2.00 -30.72 -1.35
N GLU A 36 -1.55 -31.71 -0.57
CA GLU A 36 -2.31 -32.16 0.61
C GLU A 36 -2.29 -31.12 1.73
N VAL A 37 -1.14 -30.43 1.96
CA VAL A 37 -1.04 -29.34 2.93
C VAL A 37 -1.91 -28.16 2.48
N GLU A 38 -1.81 -27.73 1.22
CA GLU A 38 -2.65 -26.66 0.65
C GLU A 38 -4.14 -26.97 0.82
N ARG A 39 -4.57 -28.21 0.52
CA ARG A 39 -5.95 -28.64 0.69
C ARG A 39 -6.42 -28.53 2.16
N LYS A 40 -5.58 -28.92 3.11
CA LYS A 40 -5.89 -28.80 4.55
C LYS A 40 -5.95 -27.36 5.02
N ILE A 41 -5.10 -26.48 4.49
CA ILE A 41 -5.16 -25.04 4.75
C ILE A 41 -6.53 -24.50 4.32
N ILE A 42 -6.95 -24.79 3.08
CA ILE A 42 -8.25 -24.34 2.54
C ILE A 42 -9.42 -24.88 3.37
N GLN A 43 -9.43 -26.18 3.68
CA GLN A 43 -10.48 -26.79 4.51
C GLN A 43 -10.58 -26.13 5.89
N HIS A 44 -9.46 -25.74 6.48
CA HIS A 44 -9.48 -25.05 7.76
C HIS A 44 -10.06 -23.65 7.63
N LEU A 45 -9.69 -22.90 6.58
CA LEU A 45 -10.24 -21.57 6.30
C LEU A 45 -11.74 -21.59 6.05
N ASP A 46 -12.23 -22.58 5.28
CA ASP A 46 -13.67 -22.77 5.08
C ASP A 46 -14.41 -23.04 6.41
N ALA A 47 -13.82 -23.87 7.28
CA ALA A 47 -14.41 -24.20 8.58
C ALA A 47 -14.41 -23.02 9.57
N GLN A 48 -13.49 -22.08 9.45
CA GLN A 48 -13.40 -20.91 10.35
C GLN A 48 -14.04 -19.63 9.76
N LEU A 49 -14.69 -19.69 8.58
CA LEU A 49 -15.25 -18.53 7.90
C LEU A 49 -16.26 -17.76 8.77
N ASP A 50 -17.13 -18.49 9.47
CA ASP A 50 -18.13 -17.89 10.37
C ASP A 50 -17.45 -17.16 11.54
N GLU A 51 -16.41 -17.76 12.16
CA GLU A 51 -15.66 -17.13 13.26
C GLU A 51 -14.95 -15.87 12.76
N SER A 52 -14.34 -15.91 11.57
CA SER A 52 -13.70 -14.76 10.94
C SER A 52 -14.71 -13.66 10.64
N THR A 53 -15.90 -14.01 10.16
CA THR A 53 -16.98 -13.05 9.91
C THR A 53 -17.47 -12.40 11.20
N VAL A 54 -17.59 -13.15 12.30
CA VAL A 54 -17.96 -12.63 13.63
C VAL A 54 -16.89 -11.66 14.12
N LEU A 55 -15.60 -11.99 13.97
CA LEU A 55 -14.51 -11.08 14.35
C LEU A 55 -14.54 -9.80 13.51
N LEU A 56 -14.73 -9.89 12.19
CA LEU A 56 -14.85 -8.73 11.32
C LEU A 56 -15.97 -7.79 11.80
N LYS A 57 -17.16 -8.35 12.05
CA LYS A 57 -18.30 -7.59 12.56
C LYS A 57 -18.00 -6.93 13.92
N GLN A 58 -17.29 -7.62 14.80
CA GLN A 58 -16.85 -7.08 16.08
C GLN A 58 -15.91 -5.87 15.90
N LEU A 59 -14.90 -5.99 15.03
CA LEU A 59 -13.94 -4.90 14.76
C LEU A 59 -14.63 -3.70 14.12
N VAL A 60 -15.52 -3.93 13.14
CA VAL A 60 -16.24 -2.84 12.44
C VAL A 60 -17.14 -2.05 13.39
N ASN A 61 -17.77 -2.71 14.37
CA ASN A 61 -18.63 -2.06 15.36
C ASN A 61 -17.86 -1.23 16.42
N ILE A 62 -16.51 -1.27 16.40
CA ILE A 62 -15.67 -0.37 17.18
C ILE A 62 -15.31 0.82 16.29
N ASN A 63 -15.79 2.04 16.65
CA ASN A 63 -15.32 3.22 15.96
C ASN A 63 -13.83 3.44 16.25
N SER A 64 -13.02 3.32 15.23
CA SER A 64 -11.56 3.52 15.27
C SER A 64 -11.10 4.66 14.35
N GLY A 65 -11.91 5.72 14.19
CA GLY A 65 -11.42 6.92 13.49
C GLY A 65 -10.08 7.36 14.05
N THR A 66 -9.13 7.77 13.20
CA THR A 66 -7.72 8.03 13.59
C THR A 66 -7.57 8.86 14.87
N MET A 67 -8.45 9.85 15.09
CA MET A 67 -8.41 10.72 16.28
C MET A 67 -9.20 10.15 17.46
N ASN A 68 -9.84 8.99 17.34
CA ASN A 68 -10.44 8.25 18.43
C ASN A 68 -9.44 7.24 19.00
N PHE A 69 -8.41 7.71 19.69
CA PHE A 69 -7.28 6.91 20.17
C PHE A 69 -7.72 5.66 20.95
N ALA A 70 -8.73 5.80 21.81
CA ALA A 70 -9.24 4.67 22.57
C ALA A 70 -9.88 3.58 21.68
N GLY A 71 -10.55 3.97 20.60
CA GLY A 71 -11.14 3.02 19.65
C GLY A 71 -10.07 2.32 18.81
N VAL A 72 -9.05 3.04 18.34
CA VAL A 72 -7.91 2.46 17.63
C VAL A 72 -7.17 1.47 18.52
N GLU A 73 -6.87 1.84 19.76
CA GLU A 73 -6.23 0.95 20.75
C GLU A 73 -7.10 -0.29 21.03
N GLN A 74 -8.42 -0.12 21.16
CA GLN A 74 -9.34 -1.24 21.40
C GLN A 74 -9.32 -2.26 20.26
N VAL A 75 -9.31 -1.82 18.99
CA VAL A 75 -9.15 -2.70 17.82
C VAL A 75 -7.79 -3.40 17.89
N GLY A 76 -6.71 -2.65 18.15
CA GLY A 76 -5.37 -3.19 18.28
C GLY A 76 -5.24 -4.23 19.38
N MET A 77 -5.83 -4.00 20.56
CA MET A 77 -5.77 -4.96 21.67
C MET A 77 -6.54 -6.26 21.42
N LEU A 78 -7.67 -6.19 20.69
CA LEU A 78 -8.39 -7.40 20.26
C LEU A 78 -7.55 -8.24 19.30
N LEU A 79 -6.92 -7.61 18.30
CA LEU A 79 -6.04 -8.30 17.37
C LEU A 79 -4.77 -8.80 18.06
N LYS A 80 -4.21 -8.01 18.97
CA LYS A 80 -3.05 -8.42 19.80
C LYS A 80 -3.31 -9.76 20.50
N GLN A 81 -4.45 -9.92 21.17
CA GLN A 81 -4.83 -11.16 21.87
C GLN A 81 -4.87 -12.36 20.89
N LYS A 82 -5.35 -12.14 19.67
CA LYS A 82 -5.38 -13.20 18.64
C LYS A 82 -3.97 -13.60 18.21
N TYR A 83 -3.08 -12.61 17.95
CA TYR A 83 -1.68 -12.89 17.61
C TYR A 83 -0.91 -13.53 18.77
N ASP A 84 -1.15 -13.11 20.03
CA ASP A 84 -0.58 -13.77 21.22
C ASP A 84 -0.98 -15.26 21.27
N SER A 85 -2.24 -15.58 20.95
CA SER A 85 -2.73 -16.98 20.93
C SER A 85 -2.10 -17.84 19.83
N LEU A 86 -1.57 -17.21 18.78
CA LEU A 86 -0.83 -17.89 17.70
C LEU A 86 0.66 -18.08 18.03
N GLY A 87 1.13 -17.57 19.19
CA GLY A 87 2.51 -17.66 19.60
C GLY A 87 3.41 -16.53 19.08
N PHE A 88 2.83 -15.45 18.55
CA PHE A 88 3.60 -14.25 18.23
C PHE A 88 4.04 -13.52 19.50
N THR A 89 5.22 -12.94 19.46
CA THR A 89 5.62 -11.89 20.41
C THR A 89 5.03 -10.59 19.96
N THR A 90 4.11 -10.01 20.74
CA THR A 90 3.38 -8.80 20.36
C THR A 90 3.78 -7.61 21.21
N GLN A 91 3.76 -6.42 20.59
CA GLN A 91 4.01 -5.13 21.23
C GLN A 91 3.00 -4.11 20.76
N TRP A 92 2.46 -3.33 21.70
CA TRP A 92 1.81 -2.06 21.40
C TRP A 92 2.85 -0.95 21.48
N LEU A 93 3.09 -0.28 20.35
CA LEU A 93 3.95 0.90 20.29
C LEU A 93 3.09 2.13 20.56
N ASP A 94 3.33 2.80 21.67
CA ASP A 94 2.62 4.03 22.03
C ASP A 94 2.86 5.15 21.00
N GLY A 95 1.78 5.82 20.61
CA GLY A 95 1.79 6.86 19.59
C GLY A 95 1.85 8.30 20.10
N SER A 96 2.04 8.50 21.40
CA SER A 96 2.01 9.83 22.03
C SER A 96 3.04 10.80 21.44
N GLU A 97 4.25 10.32 21.08
CA GLU A 97 5.31 11.13 20.50
C GLU A 97 4.96 11.71 19.13
N PHE A 98 4.09 11.03 18.38
CA PHE A 98 3.60 11.51 17.07
C PHE A 98 2.12 11.92 17.10
N GLY A 99 1.50 11.97 18.29
CA GLY A 99 0.15 12.45 18.52
C GLY A 99 -0.93 11.55 17.94
N ARG A 100 -0.79 10.22 18.10
CA ARG A 100 -1.72 9.18 17.68
C ARG A 100 -1.90 8.12 18.76
N ALA A 101 -2.78 7.14 18.51
CA ALA A 101 -3.00 6.04 19.44
C ALA A 101 -1.78 5.12 19.59
N GLY A 102 -1.18 4.75 18.48
CA GLY A 102 -0.06 3.82 18.44
C GLY A 102 -0.23 2.74 17.37
N HIS A 103 0.64 1.73 17.41
CA HIS A 103 0.71 0.65 16.42
C HIS A 103 0.79 -0.70 17.10
N LEU A 104 0.22 -1.73 16.47
CA LEU A 104 0.42 -3.12 16.85
C LEU A 104 1.56 -3.71 16.01
N ILE A 105 2.54 -4.30 16.71
CA ILE A 105 3.62 -5.08 16.10
C ILE A 105 3.50 -6.51 16.63
N ALA A 106 3.49 -7.51 15.74
CA ALA A 106 3.53 -8.92 16.10
C ALA A 106 4.65 -9.62 15.34
N THR A 107 5.50 -10.36 16.03
CA THR A 107 6.68 -11.00 15.45
C THR A 107 6.66 -12.49 15.76
N TYR A 108 6.85 -13.31 14.74
CA TYR A 108 7.06 -14.74 14.83
C TYR A 108 8.34 -15.09 14.08
N GLU A 109 9.31 -15.66 14.78
CA GLU A 109 10.59 -16.09 14.19
C GLU A 109 10.75 -17.60 14.38
N SER A 110 10.98 -18.29 13.27
CA SER A 110 11.21 -19.73 13.28
C SER A 110 12.54 -20.08 13.93
N ILE A 111 12.49 -20.93 14.96
CA ILE A 111 13.71 -21.48 15.59
C ILE A 111 14.36 -22.54 14.67
N SER A 112 13.54 -23.32 13.97
CA SER A 112 14.00 -24.42 13.11
C SER A 112 14.46 -23.97 11.72
N HIS A 113 13.92 -22.84 11.22
CA HIS A 113 14.21 -22.30 9.90
C HIS A 113 14.55 -20.80 9.95
N PRO A 114 15.64 -20.42 10.66
CA PRO A 114 15.97 -19.01 10.88
C PRO A 114 16.35 -18.27 9.59
N ASN A 115 16.70 -19.00 8.53
CA ASN A 115 17.10 -18.45 7.23
C ASN A 115 16.00 -18.50 6.17
N SER A 116 14.78 -18.95 6.52
CA SER A 116 13.64 -18.84 5.59
C SER A 116 13.27 -17.39 5.35
N ALA A 117 12.60 -17.12 4.22
CA ALA A 117 12.19 -15.79 3.81
C ALA A 117 11.46 -15.04 4.95
N LYS A 118 11.81 -13.78 5.12
CA LYS A 118 11.22 -12.90 6.13
C LYS A 118 10.10 -12.10 5.49
N ILE A 119 8.87 -12.30 5.93
CA ILE A 119 7.69 -11.72 5.35
C ILE A 119 7.11 -10.66 6.30
N LEU A 120 6.96 -9.44 5.82
CA LEU A 120 6.26 -8.36 6.49
C LEU A 120 4.81 -8.30 5.98
N LEU A 121 3.85 -8.39 6.89
CA LEU A 121 2.43 -8.19 6.62
C LEU A 121 2.03 -6.82 7.17
N ILE A 122 1.34 -6.03 6.35
CA ILE A 122 1.00 -4.64 6.67
C ILE A 122 -0.52 -4.45 6.63
N GLY A 123 -1.06 -3.84 7.70
CA GLY A 123 -2.42 -3.39 7.81
C GLY A 123 -2.53 -2.11 8.63
N HIS A 124 -3.75 -1.60 8.82
CA HIS A 124 -4.01 -0.48 9.72
C HIS A 124 -5.31 -0.64 10.53
N LEU A 125 -5.31 -0.05 11.71
CA LEU A 125 -6.35 -0.18 12.73
C LEU A 125 -7.37 0.96 12.68
N ASP A 126 -6.96 2.10 12.14
CA ASP A 126 -7.76 3.32 12.08
C ASP A 126 -8.67 3.38 10.85
N THR A 127 -9.55 4.34 10.83
CA THR A 127 -10.48 4.62 9.72
C THR A 127 -10.67 6.13 9.58
N VAL A 128 -11.22 6.58 8.44
CA VAL A 128 -11.58 8.01 8.22
C VAL A 128 -12.75 8.50 9.06
N PHE A 129 -13.53 7.61 9.68
CA PHE A 129 -14.80 7.94 10.33
C PHE A 129 -14.60 8.52 11.73
N ALA A 130 -14.91 9.80 11.93
CA ALA A 130 -14.75 10.48 13.19
C ALA A 130 -15.58 9.83 14.32
N LYS A 131 -15.17 10.07 15.59
CA LYS A 131 -15.83 9.48 16.77
C LYS A 131 -17.31 9.85 16.87
N ASP A 132 -17.70 10.99 16.39
CA ASP A 132 -19.06 11.51 16.38
C ASP A 132 -19.81 11.29 15.06
N ASP A 133 -19.21 10.55 14.10
CA ASP A 133 -19.87 10.16 12.86
C ASP A 133 -21.11 9.29 13.17
N ASP A 134 -22.15 9.37 12.36
CA ASP A 134 -23.37 8.57 12.45
C ASP A 134 -23.25 7.20 11.74
N PHE A 135 -22.26 7.01 10.87
CA PHE A 135 -21.91 5.71 10.29
C PHE A 135 -21.03 4.93 11.27
N ARG A 136 -21.63 4.16 12.17
CA ARG A 136 -20.95 3.54 13.33
C ARG A 136 -21.04 2.04 13.44
N THR A 137 -22.00 1.43 12.77
CA THR A 137 -22.32 0.00 12.92
C THR A 137 -22.53 -0.66 11.58
N ILE A 138 -22.35 -1.97 11.58
CA ILE A 138 -22.64 -2.77 10.40
C ILE A 138 -24.12 -2.77 10.04
N THR A 139 -24.39 -2.92 8.74
CA THR A 139 -25.72 -3.23 8.20
C THR A 139 -25.59 -4.35 7.19
N GLU A 140 -26.24 -5.47 7.45
CA GLU A 140 -26.31 -6.56 6.47
C GLU A 140 -27.23 -6.16 5.31
N LEU A 141 -26.76 -6.39 4.10
CA LEU A 141 -27.48 -6.10 2.87
C LEU A 141 -27.79 -7.39 2.13
N ALA A 142 -28.55 -7.30 1.04
CA ALA A 142 -28.76 -8.44 0.14
C ALA A 142 -27.46 -8.82 -0.58
N ASP A 143 -27.43 -10.01 -1.18
CA ASP A 143 -26.37 -10.51 -2.06
C ASP A 143 -24.98 -10.55 -1.40
N ASP A 144 -24.92 -11.14 -0.19
CA ASP A 144 -23.67 -11.30 0.59
C ASP A 144 -22.86 -10.02 0.76
N ARG A 145 -23.53 -8.90 0.97
CA ARG A 145 -22.89 -7.60 1.21
C ARG A 145 -23.13 -7.13 2.64
N ILE A 146 -22.12 -6.47 3.19
CA ILE A 146 -22.19 -5.85 4.52
C ILE A 146 -21.68 -4.42 4.41
N ALA A 147 -22.49 -3.43 4.82
CA ALA A 147 -22.05 -2.05 4.98
C ALA A 147 -21.49 -1.84 6.39
N GLY A 148 -20.40 -1.07 6.51
CA GLY A 148 -19.85 -0.74 7.82
C GLY A 148 -18.55 0.07 7.73
N PRO A 149 -18.26 0.92 8.74
CA PRO A 149 -17.11 1.81 8.73
C PRO A 149 -15.78 1.06 8.80
N GLY A 150 -14.93 1.23 7.77
CA GLY A 150 -13.64 0.58 7.69
C GLY A 150 -13.74 -0.93 7.42
N ILE A 151 -14.86 -1.40 6.87
CA ILE A 151 -15.03 -2.85 6.62
C ILE A 151 -14.12 -3.34 5.50
N THR A 152 -13.90 -2.53 4.46
CA THR A 152 -12.95 -2.81 3.38
C THR A 152 -11.61 -2.11 3.60
N ASP A 153 -11.62 -0.96 4.25
CA ASP A 153 -10.47 -0.09 4.48
C ASP A 153 -10.24 0.13 5.99
N MET A 154 -9.41 -0.78 6.67
CA MET A 154 -9.06 -2.07 6.08
C MET A 154 -9.27 -3.23 7.08
N LYS A 155 -10.28 -3.17 7.98
CA LYS A 155 -10.54 -4.22 8.99
C LYS A 155 -10.75 -5.60 8.38
N GLY A 156 -11.34 -5.66 7.17
CA GLY A 156 -11.46 -6.91 6.41
C GLY A 156 -10.11 -7.51 6.06
N GLY A 157 -9.16 -6.69 5.64
CA GLY A 157 -7.79 -7.08 5.37
C GLY A 157 -7.07 -7.60 6.62
N ASP A 158 -7.25 -6.92 7.75
CA ASP A 158 -6.68 -7.35 9.04
C ASP A 158 -7.17 -8.76 9.44
N VAL A 159 -8.46 -9.06 9.22
CA VAL A 159 -9.02 -10.38 9.52
C VAL A 159 -8.55 -11.43 8.51
N ILE A 160 -8.46 -11.10 7.22
CA ILE A 160 -7.90 -11.99 6.18
C ILE A 160 -6.47 -12.41 6.54
N MET A 161 -5.63 -11.45 6.91
CA MET A 161 -4.26 -11.67 7.35
C MET A 161 -4.18 -12.62 8.55
N LEU A 162 -4.97 -12.35 9.59
CA LEU A 162 -5.03 -13.18 10.80
C LEU A 162 -5.52 -14.61 10.49
N ALA A 163 -6.59 -14.75 9.71
CA ALA A 163 -7.15 -16.05 9.35
C ALA A 163 -6.15 -16.90 8.55
N ALA A 164 -5.43 -16.29 7.62
CA ALA A 164 -4.36 -16.97 6.88
C ALA A 164 -3.30 -17.55 7.83
N LEU A 165 -2.83 -16.76 8.81
CA LEU A 165 -1.83 -17.21 9.79
C LEU A 165 -2.37 -18.28 10.73
N GLN A 166 -3.64 -18.22 11.12
CA GLN A 166 -4.31 -19.27 11.91
C GLN A 166 -4.33 -20.60 11.16
N ALA A 167 -4.67 -20.59 9.88
CA ALA A 167 -4.68 -21.79 9.06
C ALA A 167 -3.27 -22.38 8.89
N LEU A 168 -2.26 -21.54 8.68
CA LEU A 168 -0.86 -21.97 8.60
C LEU A 168 -0.36 -22.55 9.91
N GLN A 169 -0.72 -21.95 11.06
CA GLN A 169 -0.40 -22.51 12.39
C GLN A 169 -1.03 -23.87 12.56
N LYS A 170 -2.30 -24.04 12.22
CA LYS A 170 -3.04 -25.31 12.36
C LYS A 170 -2.42 -26.46 11.58
N GLN A 171 -1.78 -26.15 10.45
CA GLN A 171 -1.09 -27.15 9.63
C GLN A 171 0.40 -27.29 9.98
N GLY A 172 0.90 -26.63 11.02
CA GLY A 172 2.31 -26.68 11.42
C GLY A 172 3.26 -25.94 10.48
N VAL A 173 2.73 -25.15 9.53
CA VAL A 173 3.53 -24.36 8.56
C VAL A 173 4.13 -23.13 9.23
N LEU A 174 3.39 -22.46 10.12
CA LEU A 174 3.84 -21.21 10.76
C LEU A 174 5.19 -21.37 11.45
N GLN A 175 5.50 -22.57 11.98
CA GLN A 175 6.79 -22.86 12.66
C GLN A 175 8.00 -22.81 11.72
N GLN A 176 7.78 -22.78 10.40
CA GLN A 176 8.82 -22.70 9.38
C GLN A 176 9.00 -21.28 8.82
N LEU A 177 8.17 -20.33 9.28
CA LEU A 177 8.08 -18.98 8.75
C LEU A 177 8.73 -17.94 9.67
N ASN A 178 9.27 -16.89 9.08
CA ASN A 178 9.64 -15.66 9.76
C ASN A 178 8.65 -14.57 9.34
N ILE A 179 7.75 -14.20 10.25
CA ILE A 179 6.65 -13.24 9.97
C ILE A 179 6.74 -12.07 10.93
N LYS A 180 6.63 -10.87 10.38
CA LYS A 180 6.36 -9.67 11.15
C LYS A 180 5.07 -9.04 10.63
N VAL A 181 4.18 -8.68 11.55
CA VAL A 181 2.96 -7.94 11.26
C VAL A 181 3.11 -6.55 11.85
N VAL A 182 2.80 -5.52 11.06
CA VAL A 182 2.68 -4.15 11.52
C VAL A 182 1.31 -3.63 11.13
N MET A 183 0.52 -3.27 12.14
CA MET A 183 -0.78 -2.61 11.95
C MET A 183 -0.70 -1.21 12.54
N THR A 184 -0.74 -0.20 11.69
CA THR A 184 -0.65 1.19 12.12
C THR A 184 -2.00 1.71 12.61
N GLY A 185 -1.98 2.66 13.51
CA GLY A 185 -3.20 3.33 13.99
C GLY A 185 -3.29 4.77 13.46
N ASP A 186 -2.67 5.04 12.31
CA ASP A 186 -2.62 6.37 11.74
C ASP A 186 -2.37 6.40 10.22
N GLU A 187 -2.83 5.38 9.50
CA GLU A 187 -2.73 5.36 8.03
C GLU A 187 -3.52 6.52 7.46
N GLU A 188 -4.76 6.66 7.84
CA GLU A 188 -5.75 7.62 7.33
C GLU A 188 -5.39 9.08 7.63
N SER A 189 -4.67 9.28 8.71
CA SER A 189 -4.19 10.61 9.11
C SER A 189 -2.91 10.49 9.91
N SER A 190 -1.79 10.44 9.22
CA SER A 190 -0.47 10.22 9.83
C SER A 190 -0.13 11.22 10.94
N GLY A 191 0.55 10.72 11.97
CA GLY A 191 1.07 11.51 13.07
C GLY A 191 2.18 12.47 12.68
N LYS A 192 2.56 13.38 13.57
CA LYS A 192 3.68 14.32 13.38
C LYS A 192 4.86 13.91 14.29
N THR A 193 6.04 13.80 13.83
CA THR A 193 6.49 13.91 12.44
C THR A 193 6.22 12.60 11.70
N LEU A 194 6.03 12.68 10.38
CA LEU A 194 5.75 11.49 9.55
C LEU A 194 6.84 10.41 9.71
N SER A 195 8.11 10.81 9.87
CA SER A 195 9.22 9.87 10.06
C SER A 195 9.13 9.07 11.37
N LEU A 196 8.62 9.66 12.46
CA LEU A 196 8.36 8.94 13.71
C LEU A 196 7.16 8.00 13.57
N SER A 197 6.07 8.51 13.00
CA SER A 197 4.84 7.78 12.80
C SER A 197 5.05 6.51 11.95
N LYS A 198 5.87 6.57 10.89
CA LYS A 198 6.09 5.43 9.98
C LYS A 198 7.36 4.62 10.28
N GLN A 199 8.07 4.94 11.37
CA GLN A 199 9.33 4.27 11.74
C GLN A 199 9.13 2.77 12.00
N ALA A 200 7.98 2.36 12.55
CA ALA A 200 7.67 0.96 12.81
C ALA A 200 7.66 0.12 11.53
N ILE A 201 6.99 0.62 10.47
CA ILE A 201 6.97 -0.04 9.15
C ILE A 201 8.37 -0.09 8.55
N ILE A 202 9.09 1.05 8.57
CA ILE A 202 10.45 1.13 8.01
C ILE A 202 11.39 0.13 8.70
N ASN A 203 11.36 0.05 10.03
CA ASN A 203 12.19 -0.90 10.78
C ASN A 203 11.82 -2.35 10.48
N ALA A 204 10.52 -2.64 10.33
CA ALA A 204 10.04 -3.96 9.96
C ALA A 204 10.44 -4.33 8.53
N ALA A 205 10.41 -3.37 7.60
CA ALA A 205 10.81 -3.57 6.21
C ALA A 205 12.32 -3.80 6.06
N ILE A 206 13.15 -3.10 6.82
CA ILE A 206 14.62 -3.34 6.84
C ILE A 206 14.95 -4.78 7.29
N TRP A 207 14.10 -5.38 8.12
CA TRP A 207 14.26 -6.77 8.55
C TRP A 207 13.74 -7.77 7.50
N ALA A 208 12.75 -7.39 6.68
CA ALA A 208 12.00 -8.27 5.79
C ALA A 208 12.63 -8.38 4.40
N ASP A 209 12.38 -9.49 3.72
CA ASP A 209 12.68 -9.71 2.30
C ASP A 209 11.45 -9.35 1.44
N ILE A 210 10.24 -9.60 1.94
CA ILE A 210 8.97 -9.47 1.22
C ILE A 210 7.98 -8.66 2.06
N ALA A 211 7.24 -7.73 1.42
CA ALA A 211 6.13 -7.02 2.04
C ALA A 211 4.79 -7.33 1.34
N LEU A 212 3.77 -7.68 2.13
CA LEU A 212 2.40 -7.92 1.68
C LEU A 212 1.46 -6.95 2.40
N GLY A 213 0.69 -6.16 1.62
CA GLY A 213 -0.32 -5.24 2.13
C GLY A 213 -1.73 -5.79 1.93
N PHE A 214 -2.59 -5.51 2.88
CA PHE A 214 -3.94 -6.07 2.91
C PHE A 214 -5.04 -5.01 2.72
N GLU A 215 -4.75 -3.96 1.94
CA GLU A 215 -5.72 -2.98 1.45
C GLU A 215 -6.75 -3.59 0.49
N ASP A 216 -7.84 -2.88 0.20
CA ASP A 216 -8.90 -3.32 -0.72
C ASP A 216 -8.55 -3.20 -2.21
N GLY A 217 -7.37 -2.67 -2.53
CA GLY A 217 -6.85 -2.54 -3.89
C GLY A 217 -7.63 -1.53 -4.74
N ASP A 218 -8.23 -1.99 -5.85
CA ASP A 218 -9.17 -1.24 -6.69
C ASP A 218 -10.56 -1.88 -6.67
N SER A 219 -10.88 -2.59 -5.59
CA SER A 219 -12.15 -3.27 -5.36
C SER A 219 -12.45 -4.42 -6.34
N ASN A 220 -11.44 -4.93 -7.01
CA ASN A 220 -11.56 -6.01 -7.98
C ASN A 220 -10.75 -7.24 -7.54
N ILE A 221 -11.44 -8.35 -7.27
CA ILE A 221 -10.80 -9.60 -6.83
C ILE A 221 -9.82 -10.21 -7.85
N ALA A 222 -9.90 -9.81 -9.11
CA ALA A 222 -9.01 -10.25 -10.19
C ALA A 222 -7.78 -9.34 -10.38
N THR A 223 -7.51 -8.45 -9.43
CA THR A 223 -6.34 -7.56 -9.47
C THR A 223 -5.56 -7.59 -8.16
N ALA A 224 -4.30 -7.12 -8.21
CA ALA A 224 -3.48 -6.81 -7.05
C ALA A 224 -2.55 -5.63 -7.36
N VAL A 225 -2.07 -4.95 -6.34
CA VAL A 225 -1.34 -3.70 -6.47
C VAL A 225 0.16 -3.96 -6.47
N THR A 226 0.81 -3.73 -7.60
CA THR A 226 2.27 -3.84 -7.77
C THR A 226 2.99 -2.49 -7.75
N SER A 227 2.22 -1.40 -7.70
CA SER A 227 2.71 -0.02 -7.70
C SER A 227 1.69 0.91 -7.06
N ARG A 228 2.14 1.81 -6.18
CA ARG A 228 1.31 2.86 -5.60
C ARG A 228 1.91 4.23 -5.90
N ARG A 229 1.06 5.19 -6.29
CA ARG A 229 1.52 6.56 -6.48
C ARG A 229 1.69 7.24 -5.13
N GLY A 230 2.89 7.77 -4.90
CA GLY A 230 3.17 8.58 -3.72
C GLY A 230 2.27 9.83 -3.65
N SER A 231 2.20 10.43 -2.47
CA SER A 231 1.41 11.64 -2.23
C SER A 231 2.23 12.66 -1.44
N VAL A 232 2.67 13.72 -2.12
CA VAL A 232 3.50 14.79 -1.54
C VAL A 232 2.81 16.13 -1.75
N SER A 233 2.63 16.90 -0.68
CA SER A 233 2.10 18.26 -0.77
C SER A 233 3.20 19.27 -1.04
N TRP A 234 2.85 20.37 -1.73
CA TRP A 234 3.75 21.49 -1.96
C TRP A 234 3.05 22.84 -1.73
N ALA A 235 3.85 23.85 -1.39
CA ALA A 235 3.41 25.23 -1.25
C ALA A 235 4.37 26.16 -1.98
N LEU A 236 3.82 27.03 -2.82
CA LEU A 236 4.54 28.10 -3.52
C LEU A 236 4.11 29.44 -2.95
N THR A 237 5.06 30.20 -2.45
CA THR A 237 4.86 31.58 -2.01
C THR A 237 5.62 32.52 -2.94
N VAL A 238 4.95 33.52 -3.47
CA VAL A 238 5.57 34.51 -4.34
C VAL A 238 5.39 35.92 -3.76
N LYS A 239 6.43 36.71 -3.84
CA LYS A 239 6.47 38.12 -3.45
C LYS A 239 6.75 39.00 -4.67
N GLY A 240 6.10 40.15 -4.73
CA GLY A 240 6.35 41.20 -5.71
C GLY A 240 6.50 42.56 -5.04
N LYS A 241 7.01 43.56 -5.75
CA LYS A 241 7.09 44.93 -5.30
C LYS A 241 5.72 45.63 -5.46
N PRO A 242 5.09 46.11 -4.38
CA PRO A 242 3.83 46.84 -4.49
C PRO A 242 4.11 48.29 -4.98
N ALA A 243 3.30 48.73 -5.95
CA ALA A 243 3.30 50.11 -6.46
C ALA A 243 1.91 50.43 -7.06
N HIS A 244 1.72 51.66 -7.52
CA HIS A 244 0.51 51.99 -8.30
C HIS A 244 0.46 51.18 -9.61
N SER A 245 -0.71 50.68 -9.99
CA SER A 245 -0.85 49.76 -11.14
C SER A 245 -0.41 50.34 -12.48
N SER A 246 -0.46 51.67 -12.64
CA SER A 246 0.09 52.35 -13.83
C SER A 246 1.61 52.23 -14.00
N GLN A 247 2.29 51.78 -12.97
CA GLN A 247 3.77 51.61 -12.95
C GLN A 247 4.20 50.14 -13.12
N ILE A 248 3.25 49.21 -13.42
CA ILE A 248 3.58 47.82 -13.68
C ILE A 248 4.37 47.69 -14.99
N PHE A 249 5.24 46.68 -15.06
CA PHE A 249 6.18 46.40 -16.17
C PHE A 249 7.28 47.40 -16.39
N THR A 250 7.42 48.41 -15.52
CA THR A 250 8.59 49.28 -15.55
C THR A 250 9.83 48.59 -14.95
N ASP A 251 11.02 49.05 -15.31
CA ASP A 251 12.27 48.52 -14.76
C ASP A 251 12.37 48.71 -13.24
N GLU A 252 11.68 49.70 -12.71
CA GLU A 252 11.68 49.97 -11.27
C GLU A 252 10.74 49.07 -10.48
N ASN A 253 9.56 48.67 -11.01
CA ASN A 253 8.52 48.00 -10.23
C ASN A 253 8.27 46.57 -10.67
N GLY A 254 8.66 46.19 -11.90
CA GLY A 254 8.52 44.82 -12.39
C GLY A 254 7.10 44.36 -12.60
N ASP A 255 6.90 43.04 -12.48
CA ASP A 255 5.70 42.33 -12.97
C ASP A 255 4.67 42.01 -11.87
N GLY A 256 5.09 42.02 -10.61
CA GLY A 256 4.23 41.71 -9.46
C GLY A 256 3.99 40.22 -9.24
N ALA A 257 3.55 39.87 -8.05
CA ALA A 257 3.47 38.49 -7.59
C ALA A 257 2.48 37.62 -8.39
N ILE A 258 1.38 38.18 -8.91
CA ILE A 258 0.37 37.39 -9.65
C ILE A 258 0.91 36.95 -11.00
N PHE A 259 1.59 37.81 -11.76
CA PHE A 259 2.17 37.42 -13.04
C PHE A 259 3.30 36.41 -12.88
N GLU A 260 4.15 36.57 -11.86
CA GLU A 260 5.18 35.57 -11.54
C GLU A 260 4.57 34.21 -11.18
N THR A 261 3.51 34.18 -10.38
CA THR A 261 2.80 32.93 -10.06
C THR A 261 2.21 32.30 -11.31
N ALA A 262 1.59 33.07 -12.18
CA ALA A 262 1.02 32.58 -13.44
C ALA A 262 2.09 31.97 -14.35
N ARG A 263 3.28 32.61 -14.46
CA ARG A 263 4.43 32.08 -15.20
C ARG A 263 4.86 30.74 -14.61
N ILE A 264 5.11 30.67 -13.30
CA ILE A 264 5.57 29.45 -12.62
C ILE A 264 4.59 28.30 -12.83
N LEU A 265 3.29 28.53 -12.61
CA LEU A 265 2.28 27.47 -12.76
C LEU A 265 2.15 27.01 -14.21
N ASN A 266 2.24 27.93 -15.18
CA ASN A 266 2.23 27.56 -16.59
C ASN A 266 3.48 26.75 -16.98
N GLU A 267 4.65 27.14 -16.50
CA GLU A 267 5.89 26.37 -16.73
C GLU A 267 5.82 24.97 -16.09
N PHE A 268 5.29 24.82 -14.87
CA PHE A 268 5.02 23.51 -14.29
C PHE A 268 4.17 22.64 -15.22
N ARG A 269 3.07 23.22 -15.73
CA ARG A 269 2.18 22.53 -16.66
C ARG A 269 2.91 22.14 -17.95
N VAL A 270 3.61 23.06 -18.58
CA VAL A 270 4.28 22.84 -19.87
C VAL A 270 5.34 21.75 -19.76
N GLN A 271 6.17 21.78 -18.69
CA GLN A 271 7.28 20.87 -18.57
C GLN A 271 6.92 19.48 -17.99
N LEU A 272 5.82 19.37 -17.23
CA LEU A 272 5.49 18.12 -16.50
C LEU A 272 4.22 17.41 -16.99
N GLN A 273 3.32 18.05 -17.75
CA GLN A 273 2.03 17.47 -18.12
C GLN A 273 2.11 16.20 -18.97
N HIS A 274 3.22 15.97 -19.65
CA HIS A 274 3.43 14.79 -20.51
C HIS A 274 4.17 13.64 -19.82
N GLU A 275 4.61 13.82 -18.58
CA GLU A 275 5.20 12.75 -17.78
C GLU A 275 4.15 11.66 -17.50
N LYS A 276 4.45 10.43 -17.95
CA LYS A 276 3.50 9.31 -17.83
C LYS A 276 3.18 9.02 -16.37
N LEU A 277 1.90 9.00 -16.01
CA LEU A 277 1.39 8.71 -14.67
C LEU A 277 1.76 9.73 -13.58
N LEU A 278 2.57 10.75 -13.87
CA LEU A 278 2.75 11.88 -12.98
C LEU A 278 1.48 12.72 -12.97
N THR A 279 1.06 13.15 -11.81
CA THR A 279 0.01 14.16 -11.66
C THR A 279 0.42 15.18 -10.61
N PHE A 280 0.15 16.45 -10.88
CA PHE A 280 0.27 17.52 -9.90
C PHE A 280 -0.91 18.45 -10.06
N ASN A 281 -1.39 18.98 -8.95
CA ASN A 281 -2.57 19.82 -8.93
C ASN A 281 -2.35 21.02 -8.02
N PRO A 282 -2.41 22.27 -8.52
CA PRO A 282 -2.59 23.44 -7.70
C PRO A 282 -4.06 23.50 -7.22
N GLY A 283 -4.30 23.03 -6.00
CA GLY A 283 -5.66 22.92 -5.44
C GLY A 283 -6.19 24.21 -4.82
N LEU A 284 -5.29 25.15 -4.49
CA LEU A 284 -5.64 26.45 -3.91
C LEU A 284 -4.68 27.52 -4.42
N ILE A 285 -5.23 28.68 -4.78
CA ILE A 285 -4.48 29.89 -5.08
C ILE A 285 -5.13 31.11 -4.41
N ALA A 286 -4.33 31.93 -3.75
CA ALA A 286 -4.75 33.21 -3.20
C ALA A 286 -3.71 34.29 -3.58
N GLY A 287 -4.14 35.49 -3.95
CA GLY A 287 -3.23 36.56 -4.37
C GLY A 287 -3.80 37.97 -4.21
N GLY A 288 -2.92 38.94 -4.01
CA GLY A 288 -3.31 40.33 -3.86
C GLY A 288 -2.23 41.19 -3.21
N THR A 289 -2.63 42.30 -2.60
CA THR A 289 -1.74 43.16 -1.82
C THR A 289 -1.32 42.48 -0.51
N ARG A 290 -2.17 41.58 0.02
CA ARG A 290 -1.92 40.82 1.24
C ARG A 290 -2.67 39.48 1.18
N VAL A 291 -1.99 38.40 1.56
CA VAL A 291 -2.56 37.08 1.79
C VAL A 291 -2.35 36.71 3.25
N ILE A 292 -3.39 36.26 3.94
CA ILE A 292 -3.37 35.90 5.37
C ILE A 292 -3.92 34.51 5.53
N GLN A 293 -3.20 33.64 6.22
CA GLN A 293 -3.72 32.36 6.68
C GLN A 293 -4.61 32.61 7.89
N GLN A 294 -5.82 32.06 7.87
CA GLN A 294 -6.79 32.12 8.97
C GLN A 294 -6.91 30.75 9.63
N GLY A 295 -6.56 30.67 10.92
CA GLY A 295 -6.63 29.41 11.66
C GLY A 295 -5.74 28.32 11.11
N ASP A 296 -6.21 27.07 11.15
CA ASP A 296 -5.47 25.89 10.71
C ASP A 296 -5.67 25.59 9.22
N LYS A 297 -4.55 25.43 8.51
CA LYS A 297 -4.28 24.60 7.32
C LYS A 297 -4.75 25.09 5.95
N SER A 298 -6.02 25.37 5.70
CA SER A 298 -6.50 25.57 4.31
C SER A 298 -7.36 26.80 4.09
N ASN A 299 -7.52 27.62 5.14
CA ASN A 299 -8.34 28.83 5.09
C ASN A 299 -7.45 30.07 4.91
N TYR A 300 -7.64 30.78 3.82
CA TYR A 300 -6.86 31.97 3.47
C TYR A 300 -7.79 33.10 3.07
N SER A 301 -7.45 34.31 3.53
CA SER A 301 -8.06 35.56 3.05
C SER A 301 -7.06 36.32 2.19
N ALA A 302 -7.52 36.84 1.07
CA ALA A 302 -6.75 37.72 0.22
C ALA A 302 -7.40 39.09 0.15
N PHE A 303 -6.56 40.13 0.21
CA PHE A 303 -6.97 41.52 0.03
C PHE A 303 -6.20 42.16 -1.09
N GLY A 304 -6.86 42.90 -1.98
CA GLY A 304 -6.24 43.60 -3.11
C GLY A 304 -7.07 44.78 -3.57
N LYS A 305 -6.44 45.69 -4.32
CA LYS A 305 -7.07 46.82 -5.01
C LYS A 305 -6.67 46.83 -6.48
N ASN A 306 -7.59 47.21 -7.36
CA ASN A 306 -7.33 47.21 -8.81
C ASN A 306 -6.20 48.17 -9.25
N ASN A 307 -5.91 49.20 -8.45
CA ASN A 307 -4.88 50.19 -8.72
C ASN A 307 -3.56 49.92 -7.97
N VAL A 308 -3.35 48.70 -7.45
CA VAL A 308 -2.11 48.30 -6.75
C VAL A 308 -1.54 47.02 -7.36
N ILE A 309 -0.25 47.00 -7.65
CA ILE A 309 0.48 45.82 -8.09
C ILE A 309 0.46 44.79 -6.95
N ALA A 310 0.06 43.55 -7.25
CA ALA A 310 -0.02 42.49 -6.27
C ALA A 310 1.35 42.18 -5.63
N LYS A 311 1.36 42.18 -4.29
CA LYS A 311 2.56 41.91 -3.50
C LYS A 311 2.73 40.46 -3.15
N ASP A 312 1.64 39.77 -2.83
CA ASP A 312 1.69 38.42 -2.26
C ASP A 312 0.82 37.47 -3.07
N THR A 313 1.35 36.25 -3.33
CA THR A 313 0.54 35.10 -3.71
C THR A 313 0.96 33.86 -2.94
N LEU A 314 0.00 32.98 -2.74
CA LEU A 314 0.20 31.63 -2.19
C LEU A 314 -0.53 30.63 -3.08
N VAL A 315 0.16 29.54 -3.42
CA VAL A 315 -0.45 28.36 -4.06
C VAL A 315 -0.16 27.14 -3.20
N LYS A 316 -1.15 26.30 -2.99
CA LYS A 316 -0.97 24.96 -2.41
C LYS A 316 -1.41 23.89 -3.38
N GLY A 317 -0.67 22.80 -3.43
CA GLY A 317 -0.97 21.70 -4.31
C GLY A 317 -0.41 20.38 -3.82
N GLY A 318 -0.72 19.34 -4.59
CA GLY A 318 -0.18 18.00 -4.40
C GLY A 318 0.51 17.51 -5.65
N ILE A 319 1.42 16.56 -5.49
CA ILE A 319 2.08 15.82 -6.57
C ILE A 319 2.03 14.33 -6.26
N ARG A 320 1.72 13.52 -7.28
CA ARG A 320 1.70 12.07 -7.22
C ARG A 320 2.56 11.49 -8.32
N ALA A 321 3.55 10.71 -7.95
CA ALA A 321 4.51 10.05 -8.84
C ALA A 321 4.45 8.53 -8.65
N VAL A 322 4.89 7.76 -9.64
CA VAL A 322 4.89 6.28 -9.60
C VAL A 322 6.22 5.69 -9.18
N SER A 323 7.26 6.50 -9.06
CA SER A 323 8.56 6.07 -8.52
C SER A 323 9.26 7.20 -7.79
N PRO A 324 10.18 6.88 -6.85
CA PRO A 324 11.01 7.88 -6.18
C PRO A 324 11.80 8.75 -7.17
N GLU A 325 12.36 8.16 -8.23
CA GLU A 325 13.15 8.86 -9.23
C GLU A 325 12.28 9.85 -10.03
N GLN A 326 11.03 9.48 -10.36
CA GLN A 326 10.10 10.40 -11.03
C GLN A 326 9.74 11.56 -10.12
N LEU A 327 9.48 11.28 -8.84
CA LEU A 327 9.18 12.32 -7.85
C LEU A 327 10.32 13.32 -7.72
N GLU A 328 11.55 12.84 -7.56
CA GLU A 328 12.72 13.72 -7.41
C GLU A 328 13.02 14.51 -8.69
N ARG A 329 12.91 13.90 -9.88
CA ARG A 329 13.03 14.66 -11.15
C ARG A 329 11.98 15.77 -11.24
N ALA A 330 10.73 15.47 -10.90
CA ALA A 330 9.66 16.48 -10.94
C ALA A 330 9.93 17.62 -9.94
N LYS A 331 10.37 17.32 -8.72
CA LYS A 331 10.75 18.32 -7.71
C LYS A 331 11.88 19.21 -8.21
N VAL A 332 12.93 18.63 -8.79
CA VAL A 332 14.07 19.39 -9.37
C VAL A 332 13.61 20.32 -10.49
N ILE A 333 12.75 19.84 -11.40
CA ILE A 333 12.19 20.68 -12.48
C ILE A 333 11.40 21.85 -11.88
N MET A 334 10.51 21.58 -10.91
CA MET A 334 9.72 22.62 -10.26
C MET A 334 10.61 23.63 -9.52
N GLN A 335 11.62 23.20 -8.81
CA GLN A 335 12.59 24.08 -8.12
C GLN A 335 13.37 24.96 -9.11
N ASN A 336 13.83 24.39 -10.23
CA ASN A 336 14.53 25.12 -11.27
C ASN A 336 13.66 26.22 -11.91
N ILE A 337 12.36 25.94 -12.14
CA ILE A 337 11.41 26.93 -12.65
C ILE A 337 11.23 28.09 -11.64
N VAL A 338 11.13 27.75 -10.36
CA VAL A 338 10.92 28.72 -9.28
C VAL A 338 12.18 29.57 -9.02
N SER A 339 13.37 29.05 -9.29
CA SER A 339 14.62 29.79 -9.12
C SER A 339 14.79 30.94 -10.12
N GLN A 340 14.04 30.94 -11.22
CA GLN A 340 14.10 31.98 -12.27
C GLN A 340 12.92 32.95 -12.08
N ASN A 341 13.19 34.12 -11.53
CA ASN A 341 12.13 35.05 -11.18
C ASN A 341 12.03 36.20 -12.22
N LEU A 342 10.80 36.69 -12.43
CA LEU A 342 10.55 37.94 -13.11
C LEU A 342 11.09 39.11 -12.29
N ARG A 343 11.22 40.26 -12.94
CA ARG A 343 11.83 41.48 -12.31
C ARG A 343 11.08 41.87 -11.02
N HIS A 344 11.83 42.14 -9.98
CA HIS A 344 11.34 42.55 -8.66
C HIS A 344 10.34 41.56 -8.03
N THR A 345 10.45 40.28 -8.40
CA THR A 345 9.74 39.19 -7.75
C THR A 345 10.69 38.22 -7.08
N SER A 346 10.16 37.43 -6.16
CA SER A 346 10.85 36.28 -5.55
C SER A 346 9.85 35.19 -5.26
N ALA A 347 10.28 33.94 -5.40
CA ALA A 347 9.43 32.78 -5.17
C ALA A 347 10.13 31.74 -4.31
N VAL A 348 9.36 31.06 -3.45
CA VAL A 348 9.82 29.95 -2.62
C VAL A 348 8.86 28.79 -2.78
N LEU A 349 9.39 27.62 -3.14
CA LEU A 349 8.67 26.36 -3.24
C LEU A 349 9.12 25.43 -2.13
N VAL A 350 8.16 24.91 -1.34
CA VAL A 350 8.41 23.96 -0.25
C VAL A 350 7.61 22.71 -0.49
N PHE A 351 8.27 21.55 -0.44
CA PHE A 351 7.60 20.23 -0.40
C PHE A 351 7.48 19.77 1.05
N GLN A 352 6.32 19.26 1.41
CA GLN A 352 6.10 18.66 2.72
C GLN A 352 6.41 17.16 2.64
N PRO A 353 6.91 16.54 3.71
CA PRO A 353 6.99 15.08 3.79
C PRO A 353 5.63 14.45 3.51
N GLY A 354 5.62 13.35 2.77
CA GLY A 354 4.40 12.64 2.38
C GLY A 354 4.71 11.17 2.09
N TYR A 355 3.71 10.43 1.66
CA TYR A 355 3.86 9.02 1.30
C TYR A 355 4.76 8.86 0.07
N PRO A 356 5.82 8.05 0.15
CA PRO A 356 6.67 7.78 -1.01
C PRO A 356 5.91 6.97 -2.05
N PRO A 357 6.34 6.95 -3.31
CA PRO A 357 5.83 6.00 -4.29
C PRO A 357 6.34 4.58 -4.03
N MET A 358 5.50 3.58 -4.27
CA MET A 358 5.93 2.19 -4.47
C MET A 358 6.08 1.96 -5.98
N ALA A 359 7.32 1.85 -6.46
CA ALA A 359 7.59 1.62 -7.87
C ALA A 359 7.21 0.18 -8.27
N GLN A 360 6.73 0.00 -9.51
CA GLN A 360 6.59 -1.34 -10.09
C GLN A 360 7.98 -1.86 -10.46
N THR A 361 8.41 -2.93 -9.81
CA THR A 361 9.67 -3.65 -10.10
C THR A 361 9.39 -4.97 -10.81
N LEU A 362 10.42 -5.59 -11.39
CA LEU A 362 10.30 -6.96 -11.91
C LEU A 362 9.96 -7.95 -10.80
N ALA A 363 10.57 -7.80 -9.63
CA ALA A 363 10.31 -8.64 -8.47
C ALA A 363 8.85 -8.52 -7.98
N ASN A 364 8.25 -7.31 -7.99
CA ASN A 364 6.82 -7.15 -7.71
C ASN A 364 5.94 -7.87 -8.74
N LEU A 365 6.35 -7.89 -10.01
CA LEU A 365 5.64 -8.63 -11.06
C LEU A 365 5.78 -10.15 -10.91
N ASP A 366 6.94 -10.64 -10.47
CA ASP A 366 7.17 -12.06 -10.17
C ASP A 366 6.30 -12.49 -8.98
N LEU A 367 6.20 -11.66 -7.93
CA LEU A 367 5.29 -11.90 -6.80
C LEU A 367 3.82 -11.89 -7.23
N LEU A 368 3.42 -10.97 -8.12
CA LEU A 368 2.08 -10.97 -8.73
C LEU A 368 1.83 -12.26 -9.54
N ALA A 369 2.83 -12.74 -10.29
CA ALA A 369 2.71 -13.98 -11.05
C ALA A 369 2.50 -15.19 -10.14
N LEU A 370 3.22 -15.28 -9.01
CA LEU A 370 2.99 -16.30 -7.99
C LEU A 370 1.57 -16.20 -7.40
N TYR A 371 1.11 -15.00 -7.06
CA TYR A 371 -0.25 -14.77 -6.55
C TYR A 371 -1.32 -15.14 -7.59
N SER A 372 -1.09 -14.84 -8.88
CA SER A 372 -1.97 -15.25 -9.97
C SER A 372 -2.02 -16.77 -10.11
N GLN A 373 -0.87 -17.45 -10.01
CA GLN A 373 -0.82 -18.91 -10.04
C GLN A 373 -1.62 -19.54 -8.88
N VAL A 374 -1.49 -18.98 -7.65
CA VAL A 374 -2.32 -19.39 -6.50
C VAL A 374 -3.81 -19.27 -6.83
N SER A 375 -4.22 -18.12 -7.39
CA SER A 375 -5.62 -17.86 -7.75
C SER A 375 -6.13 -18.81 -8.84
N GLU A 376 -5.33 -19.11 -9.85
CA GLU A 376 -5.67 -20.03 -10.94
C GLU A 376 -5.78 -21.47 -10.44
N ASP A 377 -4.88 -21.92 -9.57
CA ASP A 377 -4.91 -23.25 -8.95
C ASP A 377 -6.18 -23.43 -8.09
N LEU A 378 -6.63 -22.35 -7.43
CA LEU A 378 -7.90 -22.29 -6.69
C LEU A 378 -9.14 -22.13 -7.60
N ARG A 379 -8.95 -22.00 -8.93
CA ARG A 379 -10.00 -21.74 -9.93
C ARG A 379 -10.74 -20.41 -9.74
N TYR A 380 -10.06 -19.41 -9.15
CA TYR A 380 -10.61 -18.06 -9.01
C TYR A 380 -10.24 -17.14 -10.19
N GLY A 381 -9.44 -17.66 -11.13
CA GLY A 381 -9.03 -16.96 -12.34
C GLY A 381 -7.71 -16.21 -12.17
N LYS A 382 -7.27 -15.60 -13.27
CA LYS A 382 -6.01 -14.87 -13.36
C LYS A 382 -6.07 -13.55 -12.61
N ILE A 383 -4.98 -13.20 -11.92
CA ILE A 383 -4.78 -11.88 -11.30
C ILE A 383 -3.90 -11.00 -12.19
N THR A 384 -4.26 -9.74 -12.31
CA THR A 384 -3.50 -8.74 -13.06
C THR A 384 -3.15 -7.52 -12.19
N ALA A 385 -2.15 -6.74 -12.63
CA ALA A 385 -1.77 -5.53 -11.88
C ALA A 385 -2.87 -4.44 -11.99
N VAL A 386 -3.17 -3.81 -10.86
CA VAL A 386 -3.99 -2.59 -10.81
C VAL A 386 -3.33 -1.49 -11.65
N ASN A 387 -4.12 -0.73 -12.40
CA ASN A 387 -3.62 0.48 -13.03
C ASN A 387 -3.12 1.46 -11.94
N PRO A 388 -1.87 1.94 -11.98
CA PRO A 388 -1.34 2.84 -10.95
C PRO A 388 -2.16 4.13 -10.73
N ARG A 389 -3.01 4.53 -11.68
CA ARG A 389 -3.94 5.66 -11.48
C ARG A 389 -5.01 5.35 -10.43
N ASN A 390 -5.36 4.09 -10.25
CA ASN A 390 -6.36 3.62 -9.29
C ASN A 390 -5.74 3.17 -7.95
N ALA A 391 -4.40 3.12 -7.87
CA ALA A 391 -3.67 2.79 -6.65
C ALA A 391 -3.15 4.08 -5.99
N GLY A 392 -3.83 4.52 -4.94
CA GLY A 392 -3.41 5.63 -4.09
C GLY A 392 -2.18 5.29 -3.24
N ALA A 393 -1.73 6.23 -2.42
CA ALA A 393 -0.71 5.98 -1.42
C ALA A 393 -1.29 5.08 -0.31
N ALA A 394 -0.46 4.20 0.25
CA ALA A 394 -0.76 3.38 1.42
C ALA A 394 0.53 3.05 2.17
N ASP A 395 0.41 2.52 3.37
CA ASP A 395 1.51 2.28 4.29
C ASP A 395 2.61 1.36 3.73
N ILE A 396 2.28 0.41 2.85
CA ILE A 396 3.28 -0.43 2.16
C ILE A 396 4.31 0.39 1.36
N SER A 397 3.96 1.60 0.97
CA SER A 397 4.88 2.51 0.26
C SER A 397 6.13 2.83 1.07
N PHE A 398 6.05 2.83 2.42
CA PHE A 398 7.20 3.02 3.29
C PHE A 398 8.09 1.78 3.40
N ALA A 399 7.57 0.61 3.09
CA ALA A 399 8.31 -0.64 3.06
C ALA A 399 9.02 -0.87 1.71
N ALA A 400 8.41 -0.42 0.62
CA ALA A 400 8.76 -0.82 -0.76
C ALA A 400 10.22 -0.56 -1.17
N SER A 401 10.91 0.42 -0.58
CA SER A 401 12.33 0.70 -0.86
C SER A 401 13.31 -0.13 -0.02
N HIS A 402 12.83 -0.94 0.90
CA HIS A 402 13.61 -1.68 1.88
C HIS A 402 13.48 -3.20 1.73
N VAL A 403 12.56 -3.68 0.90
CA VAL A 403 12.31 -5.10 0.62
C VAL A 403 12.65 -5.44 -0.83
N ASP A 404 12.88 -6.71 -1.11
CA ASP A 404 13.17 -7.18 -2.47
C ASP A 404 11.92 -7.12 -3.35
N MET A 405 10.75 -7.45 -2.80
CA MET A 405 9.47 -7.44 -3.51
C MET A 405 8.30 -7.05 -2.61
N SER A 406 7.30 -6.43 -3.21
CA SER A 406 6.10 -5.99 -2.50
C SER A 406 4.83 -6.17 -3.35
N LEU A 407 3.74 -6.57 -2.70
CA LEU A 407 2.42 -6.74 -3.32
C LEU A 407 1.36 -6.26 -2.33
N ASP A 408 0.36 -5.52 -2.82
CA ASP A 408 -0.70 -4.99 -1.99
C ASP A 408 -2.08 -5.24 -2.63
N GLY A 409 -3.15 -4.87 -1.94
CA GLY A 409 -4.52 -5.13 -2.41
C GLY A 409 -4.96 -6.57 -2.18
N LEU A 410 -4.48 -7.19 -1.08
CA LEU A 410 -4.83 -8.57 -0.72
C LEU A 410 -6.03 -8.65 0.24
N GLY A 411 -6.63 -7.50 0.59
CA GLY A 411 -7.69 -7.37 1.56
C GLY A 411 -9.10 -7.70 1.05
N LEU A 412 -10.11 -7.21 1.77
CA LEU A 412 -11.52 -7.47 1.48
C LEU A 412 -12.02 -6.50 0.41
N MET A 413 -12.54 -7.05 -0.69
CA MET A 413 -13.07 -6.23 -1.78
C MET A 413 -14.42 -5.62 -1.42
N GLY A 414 -14.71 -4.47 -2.00
CA GLY A 414 -15.99 -3.80 -1.80
C GLY A 414 -16.09 -2.51 -2.61
N SER A 415 -16.83 -1.55 -2.12
CA SER A 415 -16.99 -0.25 -2.76
C SER A 415 -17.31 0.84 -1.75
N GLY A 416 -17.11 2.10 -2.13
CA GLY A 416 -17.50 3.24 -1.33
C GLY A 416 -16.56 3.55 -0.16
N GLY A 417 -15.36 3.00 -0.13
CA GLY A 417 -14.33 3.33 0.87
C GLY A 417 -14.19 4.84 1.06
N HIS A 418 -13.84 5.30 2.28
CA HIS A 418 -13.80 6.71 2.70
C HIS A 418 -15.15 7.45 2.63
N THR A 419 -16.26 6.74 2.46
CA THR A 419 -17.62 7.33 2.47
C THR A 419 -18.59 6.53 3.34
N LYS A 420 -19.72 7.11 3.69
CA LYS A 420 -20.82 6.41 4.42
C LYS A 420 -21.52 5.32 3.57
N ASN A 421 -21.10 5.14 2.33
CA ASN A 421 -21.58 4.09 1.44
C ASN A 421 -20.58 2.92 1.34
N GLU A 422 -19.68 2.79 2.29
CA GLU A 422 -18.70 1.71 2.33
C GLU A 422 -19.40 0.36 2.54
N VAL A 423 -19.20 -0.54 1.58
CA VAL A 423 -19.86 -1.85 1.51
C VAL A 423 -18.85 -2.92 1.07
N ALA A 424 -18.72 -3.97 1.86
CA ALA A 424 -17.93 -5.14 1.52
C ALA A 424 -18.71 -6.14 0.64
N ASP A 425 -18.01 -6.74 -0.32
CA ASP A 425 -18.41 -7.94 -1.04
C ASP A 425 -17.90 -9.18 -0.31
N MET A 426 -18.74 -9.81 0.52
CA MET A 426 -18.36 -10.96 1.34
C MET A 426 -18.05 -12.20 0.49
N SER A 427 -18.46 -12.27 -0.77
CA SER A 427 -18.06 -13.34 -1.68
C SER A 427 -16.57 -13.36 -1.97
N SER A 428 -15.88 -12.22 -1.77
CA SER A 428 -14.43 -12.08 -1.89
C SER A 428 -13.67 -12.49 -0.62
N PHE A 429 -14.33 -12.53 0.54
CA PHE A 429 -13.69 -12.70 1.85
C PHE A 429 -12.98 -14.06 1.97
N ALA A 430 -13.72 -15.17 1.81
CA ALA A 430 -13.13 -16.50 1.82
C ALA A 430 -12.05 -16.68 0.75
N LYS A 431 -12.32 -16.20 -0.48
CA LYS A 431 -11.36 -16.32 -1.59
C LYS A 431 -10.04 -15.60 -1.31
N ASN A 432 -10.08 -14.42 -0.68
CA ASN A 432 -8.86 -13.68 -0.35
C ASN A 432 -8.13 -14.29 0.85
N MET A 433 -8.84 -14.89 1.83
CA MET A 433 -8.20 -15.72 2.87
C MET A 433 -7.45 -16.91 2.26
N HIS A 434 -8.07 -17.63 1.33
CA HIS A 434 -7.44 -18.75 0.63
C HIS A 434 -6.21 -18.33 -0.13
N LYS A 435 -6.30 -17.26 -0.94
CA LYS A 435 -5.19 -16.75 -1.73
C LYS A 435 -4.04 -16.27 -0.85
N ALA A 436 -4.34 -15.54 0.23
CA ALA A 436 -3.33 -15.02 1.16
C ALA A 436 -2.58 -16.17 1.86
N ALA A 437 -3.31 -17.15 2.40
CA ALA A 437 -2.69 -18.28 3.08
C ALA A 437 -1.80 -19.12 2.15
N LEU A 438 -2.25 -19.42 0.93
CA LEU A 438 -1.45 -20.18 -0.02
C LEU A 438 -0.28 -19.37 -0.59
N LEU A 439 -0.43 -18.05 -0.75
CA LEU A 439 0.70 -17.20 -1.13
C LEU A 439 1.81 -17.28 -0.07
N ILE A 440 1.46 -17.06 1.20
CA ILE A 440 2.43 -17.11 2.33
C ILE A 440 3.03 -18.52 2.43
N TYR A 441 2.24 -19.58 2.26
CA TYR A 441 2.74 -20.94 2.24
C TYR A 441 3.77 -21.15 1.14
N ARG A 442 3.47 -20.78 -0.10
CA ARG A 442 4.38 -20.97 -1.25
C ARG A 442 5.63 -20.11 -1.17
N LEU A 443 5.59 -18.97 -0.52
CA LEU A 443 6.76 -18.15 -0.23
C LEU A 443 7.71 -18.79 0.80
N SER A 444 7.25 -19.83 1.51
CA SER A 444 8.08 -20.57 2.47
C SER A 444 8.75 -21.82 1.89
N GLN A 445 8.39 -22.20 0.66
CA GLN A 445 8.93 -23.40 0.00
C GLN A 445 10.12 -23.04 -0.89
#